data_4027a7f6a5383148f9d172e702ebf9e5
#
_entry.id   4027a7f6a5383148f9d172e702ebf9e5
#
_cell.length_a   1.000
_cell.length_b   1.000
_cell.length_c   1.000
_cell.angle_alpha   90.00
_cell.angle_beta   90.00
_cell.angle_gamma   90.00
#
_symmetry.space_group_name_H-M   'P 1'
#
loop_
_entity.id
_entity.type
_entity.pdbx_description
1 polymer ?
#
loop_
_entity_poly.entity_id
_entity_poly.type
_entity_poly.pdbx_seq_one_letter_code
_entity_poly.pdbx_strand_id
1 'polypeptide(L)'
;MSIWGALADILILLSAGFLFGAICQRLRQSAVVGYLLAGLLLGPNSLNLVSSQEEVQQLAELGVSLLLFAIGLEFSWARLRSLGFISTMGGVLQVLVTGLVAMIFGQLCGLALDSAIGVGAIVAISSTACVLQQLTAKGDIGKVYGGYVLGILLIQDLAVVALVLLMTALANGGTGMEILTDVGVALGYG
;
A
#
# COMPACT_ATOMS: atom_id res chain seq x y z
N MET A 1 29.17 14.16 -4.87
CA MET A 1 29.14 13.89 -3.40
C MET A 1 30.03 12.69 -3.10
N SER A 2 30.64 12.61 -1.90
CA SER A 2 31.49 11.47 -1.57
C SER A 2 30.60 10.26 -1.19
N ILE A 3 31.00 9.06 -1.59
CA ILE A 3 30.34 7.80 -1.22
C ILE A 3 30.13 7.69 0.30
N TRP A 4 31.03 8.29 1.07
CA TRP A 4 30.96 8.34 2.53
C TRP A 4 29.78 9.17 3.06
N GLY A 5 29.36 10.24 2.35
CA GLY A 5 28.18 11.05 2.71
C GLY A 5 26.89 10.26 2.54
N ALA A 6 26.72 9.61 1.38
CA ALA A 6 25.56 8.77 1.12
C ALA A 6 25.42 7.59 2.12
N LEU A 7 26.54 6.94 2.44
CA LEU A 7 26.56 5.89 3.44
C LEU A 7 26.18 6.40 4.85
N ALA A 8 26.66 7.59 5.23
CA ALA A 8 26.29 8.20 6.51
C ALA A 8 24.78 8.51 6.57
N ASP A 9 24.22 9.08 5.52
CA ASP A 9 22.77 9.38 5.43
C ASP A 9 21.93 8.12 5.54
N ILE A 10 22.30 7.03 4.85
CA ILE A 10 21.63 5.73 4.94
C ILE A 10 21.71 5.17 6.36
N LEU A 11 22.89 5.21 7.00
CA LEU A 11 23.07 4.73 8.36
C LEU A 11 22.25 5.53 9.38
N ILE A 12 22.16 6.84 9.21
CA ILE A 12 21.33 7.72 10.04
C ILE A 12 19.87 7.34 9.90
N LEU A 13 19.38 7.17 8.67
CA LEU A 13 17.99 6.77 8.40
C LEU A 13 17.65 5.41 8.99
N LEU A 14 18.51 4.41 8.77
CA LEU A 14 18.29 3.06 9.31
C LEU A 14 18.33 3.04 10.83
N SER A 15 19.28 3.76 11.44
CA SER A 15 19.39 3.83 12.91
C SER A 15 18.18 4.53 13.54
N ALA A 16 17.75 5.64 12.95
CA ALA A 16 16.57 6.34 13.41
C ALA A 16 15.27 5.52 13.17
N GLY A 17 15.13 4.90 12.01
CA GLY A 17 14.03 3.99 11.73
C GLY A 17 13.95 2.88 12.75
N PHE A 18 15.07 2.22 13.04
CA PHE A 18 15.15 1.18 14.08
C PHE A 18 14.75 1.71 15.46
N LEU A 19 15.28 2.87 15.87
CA LEU A 19 15.01 3.47 17.18
C LEU A 19 13.53 3.84 17.32
N PHE A 20 12.99 4.60 16.37
CA PHE A 20 11.58 5.02 16.38
C PHE A 20 10.63 3.84 16.22
N GLY A 21 10.97 2.86 15.38
CA GLY A 21 10.23 1.62 15.25
C GLY A 21 10.17 0.83 16.55
N ALA A 22 11.29 0.69 17.26
CA ALA A 22 11.36 0.02 18.54
C ALA A 22 10.56 0.77 19.65
N ILE A 23 10.61 2.10 19.64
CA ILE A 23 9.81 2.93 20.57
C ILE A 23 8.31 2.72 20.29
N CYS A 24 7.88 2.79 19.03
CA CYS A 24 6.49 2.57 18.66
C CYS A 24 6.01 1.17 19.07
N GLN A 25 6.81 0.14 18.84
CA GLN A 25 6.47 -1.23 19.27
C GLN A 25 6.33 -1.34 20.78
N ARG A 26 7.20 -0.69 21.57
CA ARG A 26 7.06 -0.64 23.04
C ARG A 26 5.77 0.06 23.47
N LEU A 27 5.32 1.04 22.70
CA LEU A 27 4.04 1.74 22.91
C LEU A 27 2.83 0.98 22.34
N ARG A 28 3.03 -0.28 21.90
CA ARG A 28 2.01 -1.13 21.25
C ARG A 28 1.46 -0.53 19.95
N GLN A 29 2.24 0.30 19.29
CA GLN A 29 1.96 0.84 17.97
C GLN A 29 2.71 0.07 16.88
N SER A 30 2.30 0.22 15.62
CA SER A 30 3.01 -0.38 14.50
C SER A 30 4.41 0.24 14.34
N ALA A 31 5.43 -0.58 14.06
CA ALA A 31 6.76 -0.10 13.73
C ALA A 31 6.78 0.84 12.51
N VAL A 32 5.84 0.65 11.57
CA VAL A 32 5.69 1.50 10.38
C VAL A 32 5.45 2.97 10.77
N VAL A 33 4.67 3.22 11.82
CA VAL A 33 4.48 4.59 12.35
C VAL A 33 5.82 5.19 12.78
N GLY A 34 6.67 4.38 13.45
CA GLY A 34 8.02 4.81 13.83
C GLY A 34 8.90 5.14 12.62
N TYR A 35 8.84 4.35 11.55
CA TYR A 35 9.60 4.61 10.33
C TYR A 35 9.15 5.90 9.64
N LEU A 36 7.84 6.16 9.58
CA LEU A 36 7.28 7.40 9.05
C LEU A 36 7.70 8.61 9.87
N LEU A 37 7.66 8.52 11.20
CA LEU A 37 8.13 9.58 12.09
C LEU A 37 9.63 9.85 11.93
N ALA A 38 10.46 8.81 11.81
CA ALA A 38 11.88 8.95 11.55
C ALA A 38 12.12 9.69 10.22
N GLY A 39 11.45 9.28 9.14
CA GLY A 39 11.54 9.94 7.84
C GLY A 39 11.09 11.40 7.86
N LEU A 40 9.99 11.70 8.57
CA LEU A 40 9.47 13.06 8.71
C LEU A 40 10.46 13.97 9.48
N LEU A 41 11.04 13.46 10.57
CA LEU A 41 11.97 14.24 11.40
C LEU A 41 13.32 14.46 10.74
N LEU A 42 13.85 13.47 10.06
CA LEU A 42 15.17 13.54 9.41
C LEU A 42 15.12 14.16 8.01
N GLY A 43 13.92 14.22 7.43
CA GLY A 43 13.68 14.68 6.08
C GLY A 43 13.93 16.17 5.87
N PRO A 44 13.87 16.64 4.61
CA PRO A 44 14.25 18.00 4.20
C PRO A 44 13.36 19.08 4.77
N ASN A 45 12.12 18.75 5.14
CA ASN A 45 11.15 19.71 5.67
C ASN A 45 11.20 19.84 7.21
N SER A 46 12.12 19.14 7.89
CA SER A 46 12.28 19.20 9.34
C SER A 46 13.76 19.45 9.71
N LEU A 47 14.45 18.46 10.23
CA LEU A 47 15.86 18.64 10.69
C LEU A 47 16.88 18.71 9.53
N ASN A 48 16.48 18.33 8.33
CA ASN A 48 17.31 18.32 7.13
C ASN A 48 18.69 17.65 7.35
N LEU A 49 18.69 16.55 8.12
CA LEU A 49 19.90 15.80 8.44
C LEU A 49 20.33 14.86 7.32
N VAL A 50 19.42 14.58 6.38
CA VAL A 50 19.68 13.74 5.20
C VAL A 50 19.79 14.66 4.00
N SER A 51 20.98 14.76 3.45
CA SER A 51 21.31 15.69 2.38
C SER A 51 21.14 15.05 0.98
N SER A 52 21.26 13.75 0.88
CA SER A 52 21.24 12.97 -0.36
C SER A 52 19.85 12.47 -0.70
N GLN A 53 18.95 13.36 -1.12
CA GLN A 53 17.58 12.98 -1.50
C GLN A 53 17.54 11.96 -2.65
N GLU A 54 18.45 12.09 -3.62
CA GLU A 54 18.49 11.23 -4.81
C GLU A 54 18.87 9.78 -4.44
N GLU A 55 19.88 9.59 -3.59
CA GLU A 55 20.29 8.26 -3.14
C GLU A 55 19.25 7.60 -2.24
N VAL A 56 18.59 8.39 -1.37
CA VAL A 56 17.49 7.89 -0.54
C VAL A 56 16.31 7.46 -1.40
N GLN A 57 15.97 8.22 -2.44
CA GLN A 57 14.90 7.86 -3.36
C GLN A 57 15.22 6.57 -4.12
N GLN A 58 16.45 6.42 -4.64
CA GLN A 58 16.88 5.18 -5.32
C GLN A 58 16.80 3.97 -4.37
N LEU A 59 17.20 4.13 -3.11
CA LEU A 59 17.09 3.07 -2.10
C LEU A 59 15.63 2.74 -1.79
N ALA A 60 14.75 3.74 -1.72
CA ALA A 60 13.32 3.56 -1.52
C ALA A 60 12.68 2.82 -2.70
N GLU A 61 13.01 3.16 -3.94
CA GLU A 61 12.53 2.48 -5.16
C GLU A 61 12.99 1.02 -5.18
N LEU A 62 14.24 0.74 -4.81
CA LEU A 62 14.74 -0.62 -4.65
C LEU A 62 13.97 -1.37 -3.56
N GLY A 63 13.74 -0.72 -2.41
CA GLY A 63 12.95 -1.30 -1.30
C GLY A 63 11.53 -1.64 -1.70
N VAL A 64 10.85 -0.75 -2.43
CA VAL A 64 9.50 -1.00 -2.98
C VAL A 64 9.51 -2.14 -3.98
N SER A 65 10.51 -2.19 -4.87
CA SER A 65 10.66 -3.27 -5.86
C SER A 65 10.85 -4.63 -5.18
N LEU A 66 11.69 -4.71 -4.14
CA LEU A 66 11.88 -5.93 -3.36
C LEU A 66 10.62 -6.32 -2.57
N LEU A 67 9.89 -5.34 -2.04
CA LEU A 67 8.61 -5.58 -1.37
C LEU A 67 7.57 -6.16 -2.34
N LEU A 68 7.44 -5.57 -3.52
CA LEU A 68 6.53 -6.05 -4.56
C LEU A 68 6.92 -7.46 -5.03
N PHE A 69 8.21 -7.73 -5.17
CA PHE A 69 8.72 -9.06 -5.49
C PHE A 69 8.38 -10.07 -4.39
N ALA A 70 8.58 -9.72 -3.11
CA ALA A 70 8.25 -10.59 -1.99
C ALA A 70 6.74 -10.89 -1.94
N ILE A 71 5.89 -9.88 -2.12
CA ILE A 71 4.42 -10.05 -2.20
C ILE A 71 4.07 -10.96 -3.39
N GLY A 72 4.71 -10.75 -4.54
CA GLY A 72 4.51 -11.59 -5.74
C GLY A 72 4.84 -13.07 -5.50
N LEU A 73 5.90 -13.35 -4.72
CA LEU A 73 6.26 -14.73 -4.34
C LEU A 73 5.24 -15.38 -3.37
N GLU A 74 4.61 -14.59 -2.51
CA GLU A 74 3.53 -15.08 -1.63
C GLU A 74 2.24 -15.35 -2.39
N PHE A 75 2.12 -14.77 -3.59
CA PHE A 75 0.95 -14.92 -4.45
C PHE A 75 0.92 -16.32 -5.06
N SER A 76 0.00 -17.15 -4.58
CA SER A 76 -0.21 -18.50 -5.10
C SER A 76 -1.60 -18.65 -5.70
N TRP A 77 -1.68 -19.10 -6.97
CA TRP A 77 -2.94 -19.43 -7.64
C TRP A 77 -3.78 -20.46 -6.87
N ALA A 78 -3.11 -21.40 -6.19
CA ALA A 78 -3.77 -22.37 -5.33
C ALA A 78 -4.45 -21.69 -4.13
N ARG A 79 -3.80 -20.67 -3.56
CA ARG A 79 -4.34 -19.88 -2.44
C ARG A 79 -5.54 -19.02 -2.89
N LEU A 80 -5.46 -18.44 -4.09
CA LEU A 80 -6.57 -17.72 -4.69
C LEU A 80 -7.80 -18.62 -4.90
N ARG A 81 -7.60 -19.83 -5.43
CA ARG A 81 -8.68 -20.81 -5.62
C ARG A 81 -9.28 -21.33 -4.32
N SER A 82 -8.50 -21.33 -3.23
CA SER A 82 -8.99 -21.74 -1.90
C SER A 82 -9.77 -20.65 -1.18
N LEU A 83 -9.81 -19.40 -1.70
CA LEU A 83 -10.65 -18.34 -1.17
C LEU A 83 -12.11 -18.76 -1.32
N GLY A 84 -12.79 -18.92 -0.18
CA GLY A 84 -14.23 -19.15 -0.19
C GLY A 84 -14.99 -17.97 -0.75
N PHE A 85 -16.21 -18.20 -1.19
CA PHE A 85 -17.12 -17.16 -1.72
C PHE A 85 -17.22 -15.93 -0.79
N ILE A 86 -17.20 -16.14 0.53
CA ILE A 86 -17.29 -15.07 1.53
C ILE A 86 -16.11 -14.11 1.43
N SER A 87 -14.88 -14.61 1.30
CA SER A 87 -13.68 -13.76 1.19
C SER A 87 -13.67 -12.98 -0.12
N THR A 88 -13.99 -13.63 -1.22
CA THR A 88 -14.00 -13.00 -2.55
C THR A 88 -15.08 -11.92 -2.63
N MET A 89 -16.31 -12.26 -2.27
CA MET A 89 -17.42 -11.31 -2.30
C MET A 89 -17.23 -10.19 -1.27
N GLY A 90 -16.73 -10.55 -0.07
CA GLY A 90 -16.41 -9.58 0.99
C GLY A 90 -15.33 -8.59 0.56
N GLY A 91 -14.27 -9.04 -0.11
CA GLY A 91 -13.20 -8.18 -0.63
C GLY A 91 -13.69 -7.24 -1.72
N VAL A 92 -14.40 -7.76 -2.72
CA VAL A 92 -14.98 -6.93 -3.80
C VAL A 92 -15.96 -5.90 -3.23
N LEU A 93 -16.88 -6.33 -2.38
CA LEU A 93 -17.87 -5.43 -1.78
C LEU A 93 -17.21 -4.37 -0.91
N GLN A 94 -16.20 -4.73 -0.13
CA GLN A 94 -15.46 -3.79 0.71
C GLN A 94 -14.76 -2.72 -0.14
N VAL A 95 -14.03 -3.09 -1.21
CA VAL A 95 -13.37 -2.14 -2.11
C VAL A 95 -14.39 -1.19 -2.75
N LEU A 96 -15.49 -1.72 -3.27
CA LEU A 96 -16.52 -0.92 -3.92
C LEU A 96 -17.21 0.04 -2.94
N VAL A 97 -17.67 -0.46 -1.79
CA VAL A 97 -18.41 0.36 -0.82
C VAL A 97 -17.49 1.41 -0.21
N THR A 98 -16.29 1.03 0.23
CA THR A 98 -15.35 1.97 0.85
C THR A 98 -14.89 3.02 -0.16
N GLY A 99 -14.56 2.60 -1.39
CA GLY A 99 -14.18 3.51 -2.45
C GLY A 99 -15.29 4.49 -2.83
N LEU A 100 -16.53 4.01 -2.97
CA LEU A 100 -17.68 4.84 -3.28
C LEU A 100 -17.97 5.87 -2.16
N VAL A 101 -17.97 5.43 -0.91
CA VAL A 101 -18.18 6.32 0.24
C VAL A 101 -17.10 7.39 0.31
N ALA A 102 -15.83 7.02 0.15
CA ALA A 102 -14.72 7.96 0.16
C ALA A 102 -14.77 8.94 -1.04
N MET A 103 -15.16 8.45 -2.22
CA MET A 103 -15.38 9.29 -3.41
C MET A 103 -16.49 10.33 -3.17
N ILE A 104 -17.65 9.91 -2.66
CA ILE A 104 -18.77 10.80 -2.34
C ILE A 104 -18.32 11.85 -1.31
N PHE A 105 -17.61 11.42 -0.26
CA PHE A 105 -17.09 12.35 0.74
C PHE A 105 -16.10 13.35 0.14
N GLY A 106 -15.21 12.91 -0.74
CA GLY A 106 -14.29 13.78 -1.48
C GLY A 106 -15.02 14.85 -2.30
N GLN A 107 -16.10 14.46 -3.00
CA GLN A 107 -16.94 15.40 -3.74
C GLN A 107 -17.66 16.41 -2.82
N LEU A 108 -18.18 15.97 -1.68
CA LEU A 108 -18.76 16.86 -0.68
C LEU A 108 -17.75 17.86 -0.11
N CYS A 109 -16.47 17.49 -0.06
CA CYS A 109 -15.37 18.39 0.29
C CYS A 109 -14.92 19.32 -0.85
N GLY A 110 -15.58 19.27 -2.02
CA GLY A 110 -15.30 20.16 -3.15
C GLY A 110 -14.22 19.66 -4.12
N LEU A 111 -13.83 18.39 -4.05
CA LEU A 111 -12.90 17.81 -5.02
C LEU A 111 -13.58 17.61 -6.38
N ALA A 112 -12.84 17.83 -7.46
CA ALA A 112 -13.26 17.43 -8.81
C ALA A 112 -13.47 15.90 -8.86
N LEU A 113 -14.32 15.45 -9.78
CA LEU A 113 -14.71 14.03 -9.88
C LEU A 113 -13.49 13.10 -9.99
N ASP A 114 -12.53 13.44 -10.86
CA ASP A 114 -11.33 12.62 -11.08
C ASP A 114 -10.49 12.50 -9.79
N SER A 115 -10.30 13.62 -9.07
CA SER A 115 -9.62 13.63 -7.79
C SER A 115 -10.38 12.86 -6.71
N ALA A 116 -11.71 12.95 -6.70
CA ALA A 116 -12.56 12.22 -5.76
C ALA A 116 -12.52 10.70 -6.02
N ILE A 117 -12.50 10.26 -7.29
CA ILE A 117 -12.28 8.86 -7.67
C ILE A 117 -10.90 8.38 -7.18
N GLY A 118 -9.86 9.20 -7.37
CA GLY A 118 -8.52 8.90 -6.86
C GLY A 118 -8.47 8.70 -5.35
N VAL A 119 -9.09 9.60 -4.59
CA VAL A 119 -9.24 9.46 -3.13
C VAL A 119 -10.00 8.20 -2.77
N GLY A 120 -11.10 7.91 -3.48
CA GLY A 120 -11.88 6.68 -3.30
C GLY A 120 -11.04 5.42 -3.50
N ALA A 121 -10.23 5.37 -4.57
CA ALA A 121 -9.34 4.26 -4.86
C ALA A 121 -8.27 4.07 -3.76
N ILE A 122 -7.64 5.15 -3.30
CA ILE A 122 -6.62 5.09 -2.25
C ILE A 122 -7.22 4.60 -0.93
N VAL A 123 -8.36 5.13 -0.52
CA VAL A 123 -9.02 4.77 0.75
C VAL A 123 -9.59 3.36 0.74
N ALA A 124 -9.97 2.84 -0.44
CA ALA A 124 -10.50 1.48 -0.58
C ALA A 124 -9.50 0.38 -0.26
N ILE A 125 -8.20 0.67 -0.38
CA ILE A 125 -7.13 -0.30 -0.16
C ILE A 125 -6.63 -0.19 1.27
N SER A 126 -6.50 -1.33 1.94
CA SER A 126 -5.87 -1.41 3.28
C SER A 126 -4.44 -1.97 3.19
N SER A 127 -3.67 -1.75 4.25
CA SER A 127 -2.31 -2.30 4.33
C SER A 127 -2.31 -3.75 4.77
N THR A 128 -2.01 -4.66 3.86
CA THR A 128 -1.84 -6.11 4.11
C THR A 128 -0.83 -6.35 5.23
N ALA A 129 0.31 -5.64 5.20
CA ALA A 129 1.36 -5.77 6.21
C ALA A 129 0.88 -5.39 7.62
N CYS A 130 0.15 -4.27 7.76
CA CYS A 130 -0.37 -3.84 9.06
C CYS A 130 -1.42 -4.80 9.61
N VAL A 131 -2.32 -5.29 8.78
CA VAL A 131 -3.38 -6.23 9.19
C VAL A 131 -2.78 -7.57 9.57
N LEU A 132 -1.83 -8.08 8.77
CA LEU A 132 -1.12 -9.33 9.06
C LEU A 132 -0.38 -9.26 10.40
N GLN A 133 0.32 -8.14 10.65
CA GLN A 133 1.00 -7.91 11.93
C GLN A 133 0.02 -7.94 13.11
N GLN A 134 -1.14 -7.33 12.97
CA GLN A 134 -2.18 -7.33 14.01
C GLN A 134 -2.74 -8.73 14.26
N LEU A 135 -3.04 -9.49 13.20
CA LEU A 135 -3.51 -10.87 13.31
C LEU A 135 -2.48 -11.78 13.99
N THR A 136 -1.19 -11.60 13.62
CA THR A 136 -0.09 -12.34 14.24
C THR A 136 0.04 -12.01 15.72
N ALA A 137 0.05 -10.72 16.07
CA ALA A 137 0.20 -10.26 17.45
C ALA A 137 -0.93 -10.76 18.38
N LYS A 138 -2.14 -10.96 17.82
CA LYS A 138 -3.31 -11.48 18.54
C LYS A 138 -3.43 -13.01 18.52
N GLY A 139 -2.58 -13.70 17.74
CA GLY A 139 -2.70 -15.16 17.55
C GLY A 139 -3.94 -15.56 16.76
N ASP A 140 -4.45 -14.69 15.89
CA ASP A 140 -5.72 -14.84 15.19
C ASP A 140 -5.60 -15.35 13.75
N ILE A 141 -4.37 -15.52 13.25
CA ILE A 141 -4.11 -15.98 11.88
C ILE A 141 -4.75 -17.35 11.60
N GLY A 142 -4.69 -18.27 12.57
CA GLY A 142 -5.25 -19.62 12.42
C GLY A 142 -6.76 -19.72 12.66
N LYS A 143 -7.42 -18.63 13.05
CA LYS A 143 -8.86 -18.62 13.27
C LYS A 143 -9.63 -18.46 11.95
N VAL A 144 -10.89 -18.92 11.94
CA VAL A 144 -11.75 -18.86 10.74
C VAL A 144 -11.87 -17.43 10.19
N TYR A 145 -12.10 -16.45 11.05
CA TYR A 145 -12.18 -15.05 10.61
C TYR A 145 -10.84 -14.50 10.14
N GLY A 146 -9.71 -14.97 10.71
CA GLY A 146 -8.37 -14.62 10.21
C GLY A 146 -8.19 -15.05 8.77
N GLY A 147 -8.67 -16.24 8.41
CA GLY A 147 -8.70 -16.71 7.02
C GLY A 147 -9.55 -15.83 6.10
N TYR A 148 -10.71 -15.38 6.55
CA TYR A 148 -11.56 -14.46 5.77
C TYR A 148 -10.87 -13.10 5.57
N VAL A 149 -10.26 -12.54 6.61
CA VAL A 149 -9.53 -11.27 6.52
C VAL A 149 -8.37 -11.38 5.53
N LEU A 150 -7.57 -12.45 5.60
CA LEU A 150 -6.49 -12.70 4.65
C LEU A 150 -7.00 -12.82 3.21
N GLY A 151 -8.14 -13.48 3.03
CA GLY A 151 -8.77 -13.59 1.73
C GLY A 151 -9.25 -12.24 1.18
N ILE A 152 -9.84 -11.38 2.00
CA ILE A 152 -10.24 -10.02 1.63
C ILE A 152 -9.02 -9.20 1.22
N LEU A 153 -7.93 -9.25 1.99
CA LEU A 153 -6.68 -8.55 1.67
C LEU A 153 -6.11 -9.00 0.32
N LEU A 154 -6.15 -10.29 0.04
CA LEU A 154 -5.68 -10.82 -1.25
C LEU A 154 -6.52 -10.29 -2.43
N ILE A 155 -7.83 -10.15 -2.26
CA ILE A 155 -8.70 -9.52 -3.27
C ILE A 155 -8.38 -8.03 -3.42
N GLN A 156 -8.07 -7.33 -2.34
CA GLN A 156 -7.64 -5.93 -2.39
C GLN A 156 -6.32 -5.78 -3.17
N ASP A 157 -5.34 -6.65 -2.92
CA ASP A 157 -4.06 -6.63 -3.62
C ASP A 157 -4.23 -6.86 -5.14
N LEU A 158 -5.19 -7.71 -5.54
CA LEU A 158 -5.59 -7.83 -6.95
C LEU A 158 -6.28 -6.56 -7.48
N ALA A 159 -7.15 -5.96 -6.66
CA ALA A 159 -7.88 -4.75 -7.04
C ALA A 159 -6.95 -3.55 -7.25
N VAL A 160 -5.79 -3.50 -6.56
CA VAL A 160 -4.79 -2.44 -6.75
C VAL A 160 -4.38 -2.33 -8.21
N VAL A 161 -4.13 -3.45 -8.89
CA VAL A 161 -3.72 -3.44 -10.31
C VAL A 161 -4.80 -2.78 -11.17
N ALA A 162 -6.06 -3.16 -10.99
CA ALA A 162 -7.18 -2.58 -11.72
C ALA A 162 -7.36 -1.09 -11.41
N LEU A 163 -7.20 -0.71 -10.13
CA LEU A 163 -7.33 0.68 -9.69
C LEU A 163 -6.19 1.57 -10.23
N VAL A 164 -4.96 1.07 -10.27
CA VAL A 164 -3.82 1.80 -10.86
C VAL A 164 -4.04 2.02 -12.36
N LEU A 165 -4.48 0.99 -13.08
CA LEU A 165 -4.81 1.13 -14.50
C LEU A 165 -5.93 2.14 -14.74
N LEU A 166 -6.99 2.09 -13.91
CA LEU A 166 -8.08 3.07 -13.95
C LEU A 166 -7.56 4.49 -13.73
N MET A 167 -6.69 4.70 -12.73
CA MET A 167 -6.12 6.04 -12.44
C MET A 167 -5.24 6.54 -13.57
N THR A 168 -4.40 5.67 -14.14
CA THR A 168 -3.53 6.02 -15.27
C THR A 168 -4.36 6.42 -16.50
N ALA A 169 -5.42 5.70 -16.78
CA ALA A 169 -6.29 5.98 -17.91
C ALA A 169 -7.08 7.30 -17.71
N LEU A 170 -7.56 7.56 -16.49
CA LEU A 170 -8.20 8.85 -16.16
C LEU A 170 -7.21 10.02 -16.28
N ALA A 171 -5.98 9.85 -15.83
CA ALA A 171 -4.93 10.88 -15.92
C ALA A 171 -4.56 11.21 -17.38
N ASN A 172 -4.63 10.24 -18.28
CA ASN A 172 -4.34 10.41 -19.71
C ASN A 172 -5.54 10.92 -20.53
N GLY A 173 -6.66 11.23 -19.89
CA GLY A 173 -7.88 11.69 -20.59
C GLY A 173 -8.56 10.59 -21.43
N GLY A 174 -8.30 9.33 -21.11
CA GLY A 174 -8.88 8.18 -21.80
C GLY A 174 -10.40 8.11 -21.66
N THR A 175 -11.06 7.72 -22.73
CA THR A 175 -12.50 7.44 -22.69
C THR A 175 -12.78 6.16 -21.89
N GLY A 176 -13.94 6.08 -21.21
CA GLY A 176 -14.28 4.92 -20.36
C GLY A 176 -14.20 3.57 -21.09
N MET A 177 -14.33 3.56 -22.44
CA MET A 177 -14.19 2.35 -23.25
C MET A 177 -12.73 1.92 -23.42
N GLU A 178 -11.79 2.84 -23.56
CA GLU A 178 -10.36 2.56 -23.62
C GLU A 178 -9.87 2.00 -22.28
N ILE A 179 -10.35 2.56 -21.16
CA ILE A 179 -10.06 2.06 -19.81
C ILE A 179 -10.51 0.59 -19.66
N LEU A 180 -11.72 0.28 -20.09
CA LEU A 180 -12.25 -1.09 -20.02
C LEU A 180 -11.46 -2.07 -20.89
N THR A 181 -11.01 -1.64 -22.05
CA THR A 181 -10.18 -2.48 -22.94
C THR A 181 -8.79 -2.72 -22.35
N ASP A 182 -8.13 -1.69 -21.80
CA ASP A 182 -6.79 -1.80 -21.20
C ASP A 182 -6.80 -2.66 -19.93
N VAL A 183 -7.81 -2.48 -19.07
CA VAL A 183 -8.01 -3.34 -17.89
C VAL A 183 -8.34 -4.78 -18.31
N GLY A 184 -9.18 -4.98 -19.31
CA GLY A 184 -9.52 -6.30 -19.84
C GLY A 184 -8.32 -7.02 -20.45
N VAL A 185 -7.48 -6.30 -21.19
CA VAL A 185 -6.24 -6.82 -21.78
C VAL A 185 -5.23 -7.17 -20.68
N ALA A 186 -5.01 -6.30 -19.69
CA ALA A 186 -4.08 -6.54 -18.59
C ALA A 186 -4.47 -7.75 -17.73
N LEU A 187 -5.78 -7.95 -17.49
CA LEU A 187 -6.30 -9.11 -16.75
C LEU A 187 -6.37 -10.38 -17.59
N GLY A 188 -6.40 -10.28 -18.92
CA GLY A 188 -6.50 -11.42 -19.84
C GLY A 188 -5.15 -12.01 -20.28
N TYR A 189 -4.05 -11.26 -20.14
CA TYR A 189 -2.69 -11.69 -20.50
C TYR A 189 -1.84 -12.14 -19.29
N GLY A 190 -2.35 -12.14 -18.07
CA GLY A 190 -1.73 -12.68 -16.87
C GLY A 190 -2.24 -14.08 -16.54
#